data_cf2f934405f18afa4ca533900bb198be
#
_entry.id   cf2f934405f18afa4ca533900bb198be
#
_cell.length_a   1.000
_cell.length_b   1.000
_cell.length_c   1.000
_cell.angle_alpha   90.00
_cell.angle_beta   90.00
_cell.angle_gamma   90.00
#
_symmetry.space_group_name_H-M   'P 1'
#
loop_
_entity.id
_entity.type
_entity.pdbx_description
1 polymer ?
#
loop_
_entity_poly.entity_id
_entity_poly.type
_entity_poly.pdbx_seq_one_letter_code
_entity_poly.pdbx_strand_id
1 'polypeptide(L)'
;VYIVNSGAPNAFATGRNPSHAAVAVTTGLMNTLDYEEIGGVLAHELSHVKHRDTLISCVAAAMAGVISTIANIAQWAAIFGVGRSDDDDNGGFLGMIVTIVIAPIAAALIQMAISRSREYDADKAGGQICGNPNALANALEKIEYYSLHGPTLAHSTTSTAHMCIINPLAGSKQTFINLFSTHPPTQERIARLRQQALAMGK
;
A
#
# COMPACT_ATOMS: atom_id res chain seq x y z
N VAL A 1 -19.41 10.71 -0.26
CA VAL A 1 -19.28 9.27 -0.09
C VAL A 1 -20.10 8.58 -1.17
N TYR A 2 -19.58 7.54 -1.77
CA TYR A 2 -20.24 6.78 -2.83
C TYR A 2 -20.39 5.32 -2.42
N ILE A 3 -21.42 4.66 -2.92
CA ILE A 3 -21.64 3.22 -2.75
C ILE A 3 -21.39 2.55 -4.09
N VAL A 4 -20.52 1.53 -4.08
CA VAL A 4 -20.18 0.72 -5.26
C VAL A 4 -20.84 -0.64 -5.11
N ASN A 5 -21.61 -1.04 -6.09
CA ASN A 5 -22.24 -2.36 -6.10
C ASN A 5 -21.19 -3.45 -6.41
N SER A 6 -20.63 -4.03 -5.36
CA SER A 6 -19.66 -5.11 -5.42
C SER A 6 -19.78 -5.97 -4.16
N GLY A 7 -19.82 -7.29 -4.33
CA GLY A 7 -19.91 -8.24 -3.23
C GLY A 7 -18.62 -8.36 -2.41
N ALA A 8 -17.50 -7.86 -2.91
CA ALA A 8 -16.24 -7.86 -2.19
C ALA A 8 -16.19 -6.74 -1.14
N PRO A 9 -15.86 -7.04 0.12
CA PRO A 9 -15.67 -6.02 1.14
C PRO A 9 -14.47 -5.13 0.80
N ASN A 10 -14.73 -3.87 0.44
CA ASN A 10 -13.69 -2.89 0.18
C ASN A 10 -14.19 -1.46 0.42
N ALA A 11 -13.25 -0.57 0.77
CA ALA A 11 -13.42 0.87 0.71
C ALA A 11 -12.14 1.49 0.14
N PHE A 12 -12.25 2.66 -0.46
CA PHE A 12 -11.11 3.40 -0.95
C PHE A 12 -11.41 4.88 -1.04
N ALA A 13 -10.36 5.68 -0.87
CA ALA A 13 -10.40 7.11 -1.12
C ALA A 13 -9.63 7.45 -2.39
N THR A 14 -10.13 8.41 -3.13
CA THR A 14 -9.47 8.95 -4.33
C THR A 14 -9.61 10.46 -4.38
N GLY A 15 -8.74 11.12 -5.12
CA GLY A 15 -8.80 12.57 -5.30
C GLY A 15 -7.43 13.21 -5.36
N ARG A 16 -7.37 14.42 -5.93
CA ARG A 16 -6.11 15.17 -6.10
C ARG A 16 -5.68 15.94 -4.85
N ASN A 17 -6.62 16.26 -3.96
CA ASN A 17 -6.39 16.95 -2.69
C ASN A 17 -7.63 16.83 -1.78
N PRO A 18 -7.55 17.23 -0.50
CA PRO A 18 -8.67 17.14 0.45
C PRO A 18 -9.96 17.83 0.00
N SER A 19 -9.85 18.93 -0.74
CA SER A 19 -11.03 19.67 -1.24
C SER A 19 -11.68 19.00 -2.46
N HIS A 20 -10.97 18.06 -3.10
CA HIS A 20 -11.43 17.33 -4.29
C HIS A 20 -11.15 15.85 -4.08
N ALA A 21 -11.77 15.27 -3.07
CA ALA A 21 -11.66 13.88 -2.73
C ALA A 21 -13.04 13.21 -2.70
N ALA A 22 -13.05 11.93 -2.97
CA ALA A 22 -14.21 11.06 -2.88
C ALA A 22 -13.83 9.81 -2.09
N VAL A 23 -14.74 9.32 -1.26
CA VAL A 23 -14.60 8.04 -0.56
C VAL A 23 -15.71 7.12 -1.05
N ALA A 24 -15.36 5.90 -1.38
CA ALA A 24 -16.29 4.89 -1.83
C ALA A 24 -16.25 3.66 -0.90
N VAL A 25 -17.41 3.06 -0.68
CA VAL A 25 -17.57 1.80 0.05
C VAL A 25 -18.34 0.83 -0.82
N THR A 26 -18.04 -0.45 -0.70
CA THR A 26 -18.76 -1.49 -1.46
C THR A 26 -19.97 -1.98 -0.66
N THR A 27 -20.97 -2.51 -1.37
CA THR A 27 -22.10 -3.20 -0.74
C THR A 27 -21.63 -4.41 0.06
N GLY A 28 -20.58 -5.10 -0.39
CA GLY A 28 -19.96 -6.19 0.35
C GLY A 28 -19.39 -5.76 1.71
N LEU A 29 -18.73 -4.60 1.78
CA LEU A 29 -18.24 -4.05 3.05
C LEU A 29 -19.41 -3.74 3.99
N MET A 30 -20.45 -3.09 3.48
CA MET A 30 -21.64 -2.72 4.26
C MET A 30 -22.40 -3.96 4.80
N ASN A 31 -22.35 -5.08 4.09
CA ASN A 31 -22.95 -6.33 4.54
C ASN A 31 -22.09 -7.13 5.54
N THR A 32 -20.78 -6.86 5.57
CA THR A 32 -19.82 -7.62 6.40
C THR A 32 -19.56 -6.92 7.74
N LEU A 33 -19.56 -5.59 7.76
CA LEU A 33 -19.20 -4.77 8.90
C LEU A 33 -20.42 -4.13 9.55
N ASP A 34 -20.33 -3.90 10.86
CA ASP A 34 -21.30 -3.10 11.56
C ASP A 34 -21.05 -1.58 11.39
N TYR A 35 -21.95 -0.75 11.94
CA TYR A 35 -21.90 0.69 11.78
C TYR A 35 -20.62 1.33 12.34
N GLU A 36 -20.14 0.87 13.50
CA GLU A 36 -18.92 1.40 14.11
C GLU A 36 -17.67 0.99 13.32
N GLU A 37 -17.63 -0.26 12.85
CA GLU A 37 -16.56 -0.79 12.02
C GLU A 37 -16.45 -0.06 10.68
N ILE A 38 -17.59 0.20 10.02
CA ILE A 38 -17.65 1.04 8.81
C ILE A 38 -17.12 2.44 9.11
N GLY A 39 -17.50 3.02 10.25
CA GLY A 39 -16.99 4.30 10.72
C GLY A 39 -15.47 4.30 10.89
N GLY A 40 -14.90 3.24 11.45
CA GLY A 40 -13.46 3.03 11.58
C GLY A 40 -12.75 2.97 10.24
N VAL A 41 -13.29 2.20 9.29
CA VAL A 41 -12.77 2.10 7.92
C VAL A 41 -12.83 3.44 7.20
N LEU A 42 -13.96 4.14 7.26
CA LEU A 42 -14.10 5.47 6.65
C LEU A 42 -13.14 6.50 7.26
N ALA A 43 -12.90 6.44 8.57
CA ALA A 43 -11.94 7.30 9.24
C ALA A 43 -10.50 7.02 8.79
N HIS A 44 -10.15 5.76 8.54
CA HIS A 44 -8.88 5.36 7.95
C HIS A 44 -8.73 5.95 6.53
N GLU A 45 -9.73 5.78 5.66
CA GLU A 45 -9.72 6.34 4.30
C GLU A 45 -9.64 7.88 4.30
N LEU A 46 -10.36 8.54 5.21
CA LEU A 46 -10.29 10.00 5.38
C LEU A 46 -8.91 10.46 5.86
N SER A 47 -8.19 9.63 6.62
CA SER A 47 -6.80 9.91 6.99
C SER A 47 -5.89 10.02 5.78
N HIS A 48 -5.99 9.10 4.82
CA HIS A 48 -5.23 9.16 3.57
C HIS A 48 -5.51 10.45 2.79
N VAL A 49 -6.77 10.87 2.74
CA VAL A 49 -7.15 12.15 2.12
C VAL A 49 -6.51 13.33 2.86
N LYS A 50 -6.64 13.36 4.20
CA LYS A 50 -6.09 14.42 5.05
C LYS A 50 -4.58 14.58 4.91
N HIS A 51 -3.84 13.48 4.87
CA HIS A 51 -2.39 13.45 4.77
C HIS A 51 -1.87 13.55 3.33
N ARG A 52 -2.77 13.64 2.34
CA ARG A 52 -2.43 13.69 0.90
C ARG A 52 -1.62 12.50 0.42
N ASP A 53 -1.97 11.32 0.88
CA ASP A 53 -1.22 10.09 0.64
C ASP A 53 -1.11 9.74 -0.84
N THR A 54 -2.15 10.00 -1.61
CA THR A 54 -2.13 9.86 -3.07
C THR A 54 -1.03 10.71 -3.71
N LEU A 55 -0.87 11.97 -3.29
CA LEU A 55 0.18 12.85 -3.81
C LEU A 55 1.58 12.31 -3.48
N ILE A 56 1.81 11.88 -2.24
CA ILE A 56 3.10 11.34 -1.81
C ILE A 56 3.42 10.04 -2.56
N SER A 57 2.43 9.17 -2.75
CA SER A 57 2.60 7.95 -3.54
C SER A 57 2.93 8.25 -5.00
N CYS A 58 2.29 9.26 -5.62
CA CYS A 58 2.61 9.70 -6.97
C CYS A 58 4.03 10.25 -7.09
N VAL A 59 4.48 11.04 -6.12
CA VAL A 59 5.86 11.56 -6.08
C VAL A 59 6.86 10.43 -5.92
N ALA A 60 6.62 9.49 -5.00
CA ALA A 60 7.49 8.33 -4.79
C ALA A 60 7.57 7.46 -6.06
N ALA A 61 6.43 7.21 -6.72
CA ALA A 61 6.39 6.46 -7.98
C ALA A 61 7.14 7.18 -9.11
N ALA A 62 7.00 8.50 -9.22
CA ALA A 62 7.73 9.30 -10.21
C ALA A 62 9.24 9.23 -9.98
N MET A 63 9.70 9.34 -8.73
CA MET A 63 11.13 9.20 -8.38
C MET A 63 11.66 7.81 -8.70
N ALA A 64 10.92 6.75 -8.36
CA ALA A 64 11.28 5.38 -8.72
C ALA A 64 11.35 5.19 -10.25
N GLY A 65 10.43 5.81 -10.99
CA GLY A 65 10.44 5.82 -12.45
C GLY A 65 11.68 6.49 -13.04
N VAL A 66 12.13 7.61 -12.48
CA VAL A 66 13.38 8.29 -12.89
C VAL A 66 14.57 7.37 -12.64
N ILE A 67 14.67 6.73 -11.47
CA ILE A 67 15.76 5.81 -11.15
C ILE A 67 15.78 4.63 -12.14
N SER A 68 14.62 4.05 -12.42
CA SER A 68 14.49 2.96 -13.39
C SER A 68 14.87 3.38 -14.81
N THR A 69 14.52 4.60 -15.21
CA THR A 69 14.89 5.15 -16.52
C THR A 69 16.41 5.32 -16.64
N ILE A 70 17.06 5.86 -15.61
CA ILE A 70 18.53 6.00 -15.56
C ILE A 70 19.19 4.63 -15.63
N ALA A 71 18.68 3.64 -14.89
CA ALA A 71 19.19 2.25 -14.95
C ALA A 71 19.06 1.66 -16.36
N ASN A 72 17.94 1.87 -17.03
CA ASN A 72 17.73 1.42 -18.40
C ASN A 72 18.69 2.11 -19.39
N ILE A 73 18.90 3.42 -19.27
CA ILE A 73 19.85 4.15 -20.10
C ILE A 73 21.29 3.60 -19.89
N ALA A 74 21.69 3.38 -18.64
CA ALA A 74 22.99 2.80 -18.31
C ALA A 74 23.16 1.39 -18.90
N GLN A 75 22.09 0.57 -18.89
CA GLN A 75 22.08 -0.74 -19.50
C GLN A 75 22.32 -0.67 -21.02
N TRP A 76 21.59 0.20 -21.71
CA TRP A 76 21.77 0.41 -23.14
C TRP A 76 23.18 0.93 -23.48
N ALA A 77 23.70 1.91 -22.72
CA ALA A 77 25.05 2.43 -22.87
C ALA A 77 26.10 1.32 -22.72
N ALA A 78 25.93 0.43 -21.76
CA ALA A 78 26.82 -0.71 -21.56
C ALA A 78 26.77 -1.73 -22.71
N ILE A 79 25.56 -2.02 -23.24
CA ILE A 79 25.38 -2.93 -24.39
C ILE A 79 26.03 -2.39 -25.65
N PHE A 80 25.90 -1.09 -25.91
CA PHE A 80 26.46 -0.44 -27.11
C PHE A 80 27.91 0.04 -26.94
N GLY A 81 28.56 -0.25 -25.80
CA GLY A 81 29.97 0.09 -25.56
C GLY A 81 30.24 1.59 -25.38
N VAL A 82 29.20 2.39 -25.08
CA VAL A 82 29.35 3.84 -24.87
C VAL A 82 30.00 4.05 -23.49
N GLY A 83 31.18 4.67 -23.47
CA GLY A 83 31.90 5.00 -22.22
C GLY A 83 32.92 3.96 -21.76
N ARG A 84 33.29 2.97 -22.58
CA ARG A 84 34.45 2.09 -22.30
C ARG A 84 35.74 2.85 -22.60
N SER A 85 36.51 3.16 -21.58
CA SER A 85 37.94 3.42 -21.67
C SER A 85 38.70 2.13 -21.42
N ASP A 86 39.74 1.86 -22.19
CA ASP A 86 40.51 0.60 -22.25
C ASP A 86 41.21 0.22 -20.91
N ASP A 87 41.19 1.07 -19.88
CA ASP A 87 42.02 0.90 -18.67
C ASP A 87 41.27 0.42 -17.41
N ASP A 88 39.93 0.20 -17.42
CA ASP A 88 39.16 -0.10 -16.20
C ASP A 88 38.21 -1.31 -16.37
N ASP A 89 38.76 -2.50 -16.54
CA ASP A 89 37.98 -3.71 -16.85
C ASP A 89 37.12 -4.23 -15.67
N ASN A 90 37.40 -3.89 -14.42
CA ASN A 90 36.71 -4.49 -13.26
C ASN A 90 35.75 -3.51 -12.53
N GLY A 91 36.04 -2.22 -12.51
CA GLY A 91 35.21 -1.20 -11.85
C GLY A 91 33.95 -0.87 -12.67
N GLY A 92 34.04 -0.87 -13.98
CA GLY A 92 32.95 -0.59 -14.90
C GLY A 92 31.83 -1.64 -14.86
N PHE A 93 32.20 -2.93 -14.77
CA PHE A 93 31.23 -4.04 -14.72
C PHE A 93 30.46 -4.11 -13.40
N LEU A 94 31.14 -3.92 -12.26
CA LEU A 94 30.50 -3.86 -10.96
C LEU A 94 29.57 -2.64 -10.83
N GLY A 95 29.98 -1.48 -11.29
CA GLY A 95 29.15 -0.27 -11.32
C GLY A 95 27.89 -0.46 -12.19
N MET A 96 28.02 -1.16 -13.31
CA MET A 96 26.89 -1.51 -14.17
C MET A 96 25.89 -2.43 -13.47
N ILE A 97 26.34 -3.49 -12.79
CA ILE A 97 25.45 -4.39 -12.03
C ILE A 97 24.72 -3.62 -10.94
N VAL A 98 25.43 -2.79 -10.17
CA VAL A 98 24.83 -1.97 -9.12
C VAL A 98 23.73 -1.07 -9.70
N THR A 99 24.00 -0.39 -10.79
CA THR A 99 23.03 0.54 -11.39
C THR A 99 21.83 -0.18 -11.99
N ILE A 100 22.04 -1.28 -12.69
CA ILE A 100 20.97 -1.97 -13.43
C ILE A 100 20.10 -2.82 -12.50
N VAL A 101 20.68 -3.45 -11.48
CA VAL A 101 19.99 -4.43 -10.64
C VAL A 101 19.65 -3.84 -9.27
N ILE A 102 20.64 -3.25 -8.58
CA ILE A 102 20.46 -2.84 -7.17
C ILE A 102 19.63 -1.56 -7.07
N ALA A 103 19.83 -0.58 -7.95
CA ALA A 103 19.13 0.69 -7.84
C ALA A 103 17.60 0.56 -8.02
N PRO A 104 17.06 -0.18 -9.00
CA PRO A 104 15.62 -0.42 -9.09
C PRO A 104 15.04 -1.18 -7.89
N ILE A 105 15.77 -2.16 -7.37
CA ILE A 105 15.35 -2.92 -6.17
C ILE A 105 15.31 -1.99 -4.95
N ALA A 106 16.34 -1.18 -4.75
CA ALA A 106 16.39 -0.21 -3.64
C ALA A 106 15.24 0.81 -3.75
N ALA A 107 14.97 1.34 -4.96
CA ALA A 107 13.85 2.23 -5.20
C ALA A 107 12.50 1.59 -4.86
N ALA A 108 12.29 0.33 -5.25
CA ALA A 108 11.07 -0.41 -4.92
C ALA A 108 10.94 -0.64 -3.40
N LEU A 109 12.02 -0.99 -2.70
CA LEU A 109 12.03 -1.18 -1.25
C LEU A 109 11.71 0.13 -0.50
N ILE A 110 12.28 1.24 -0.93
CA ILE A 110 12.00 2.57 -0.35
C ILE A 110 10.52 2.93 -0.56
N GLN A 111 9.98 2.71 -1.76
CA GLN A 111 8.58 2.98 -2.07
C GLN A 111 7.64 2.14 -1.19
N MET A 112 7.95 0.87 -0.97
CA MET A 112 7.18 -0.01 -0.09
C MET A 112 7.29 0.40 1.38
N ALA A 113 8.47 0.82 1.85
CA ALA A 113 8.66 1.30 3.22
C ALA A 113 7.83 2.58 3.47
N ILE A 114 7.81 3.51 2.52
CA ILE A 114 6.96 4.70 2.57
C ILE A 114 5.49 4.31 2.63
N SER A 115 5.03 3.40 1.76
CA SER A 115 3.64 2.92 1.74
C SER A 115 3.22 2.32 3.08
N ARG A 116 4.03 1.43 3.66
CA ARG A 116 3.74 0.81 4.97
C ARG A 116 3.69 1.82 6.13
N SER A 117 4.63 2.77 6.16
CA SER A 117 4.62 3.83 7.18
C SER A 117 3.31 4.60 7.17
N ARG A 118 2.79 4.89 5.98
CA ARG A 118 1.55 5.65 5.80
C ARG A 118 0.32 4.87 6.25
N GLU A 119 0.30 3.56 6.05
CA GLU A 119 -0.77 2.71 6.58
C GLU A 119 -0.85 2.78 8.11
N TYR A 120 0.30 2.73 8.80
CA TYR A 120 0.32 2.88 10.26
C TYR A 120 -0.12 4.28 10.72
N ASP A 121 0.27 5.32 9.99
CA ASP A 121 -0.15 6.69 10.28
C ASP A 121 -1.66 6.86 10.03
N ALA A 122 -2.19 6.23 8.98
CA ALA A 122 -3.62 6.24 8.67
C ALA A 122 -4.43 5.45 9.71
N ASP A 123 -3.94 4.30 10.17
CA ASP A 123 -4.56 3.53 11.25
C ASP A 123 -4.64 4.35 12.54
N LYS A 124 -3.51 4.96 12.93
CA LYS A 124 -3.44 5.80 14.12
C LYS A 124 -4.39 6.99 14.05
N ALA A 125 -4.37 7.71 12.94
CA ALA A 125 -5.23 8.88 12.75
C ALA A 125 -6.70 8.46 12.59
N GLY A 126 -6.99 7.37 11.88
CA GLY A 126 -8.33 6.80 11.76
C GLY A 126 -8.92 6.43 13.11
N GLY A 127 -8.14 5.73 13.95
CA GLY A 127 -8.52 5.40 15.32
C GLY A 127 -8.83 6.64 16.18
N GLN A 128 -8.10 7.73 15.97
CA GLN A 128 -8.38 9.02 16.65
C GLN A 128 -9.65 9.70 16.11
N ILE A 129 -9.85 9.70 14.79
CA ILE A 129 -10.99 10.34 14.13
C ILE A 129 -12.30 9.66 14.52
N CYS A 130 -12.37 8.33 14.49
CA CYS A 130 -13.56 7.59 14.88
C CYS A 130 -13.74 7.50 16.41
N GLY A 131 -12.70 7.82 17.20
CA GLY A 131 -12.73 7.74 18.67
C GLY A 131 -12.78 6.32 19.23
N ASN A 132 -12.74 5.30 18.39
CA ASN A 132 -12.76 3.89 18.76
C ASN A 132 -11.81 3.05 17.88
N PRO A 133 -10.50 2.98 18.22
CA PRO A 133 -9.55 2.18 17.43
C PRO A 133 -9.91 0.69 17.36
N ASN A 134 -10.63 0.16 18.36
CA ASN A 134 -11.09 -1.22 18.36
C ASN A 134 -12.06 -1.51 17.21
N ALA A 135 -12.89 -0.54 16.80
CA ALA A 135 -13.79 -0.70 15.67
C ALA A 135 -13.03 -0.95 14.36
N LEU A 136 -11.97 -0.16 14.10
CA LEU A 136 -11.09 -0.39 12.94
C LEU A 136 -10.34 -1.73 13.05
N ALA A 137 -9.86 -2.12 14.23
CA ALA A 137 -9.21 -3.41 14.44
C ALA A 137 -10.15 -4.57 14.12
N ASN A 138 -11.39 -4.54 14.60
CA ASN A 138 -12.42 -5.55 14.30
C ASN A 138 -12.74 -5.61 12.80
N ALA A 139 -12.86 -4.44 12.17
CA ALA A 139 -13.07 -4.36 10.73
C ALA A 139 -11.96 -5.06 9.95
N LEU A 140 -10.69 -4.81 10.29
CA LEU A 140 -9.54 -5.46 9.66
C LEU A 140 -9.57 -6.98 9.85
N GLU A 141 -9.92 -7.49 11.05
CA GLU A 141 -10.07 -8.92 11.32
C GLU A 141 -11.13 -9.56 10.40
N LYS A 142 -12.31 -8.92 10.29
CA LYS A 142 -13.41 -9.42 9.46
C LYS A 142 -13.07 -9.39 7.97
N ILE A 143 -12.45 -8.33 7.49
CA ILE A 143 -12.05 -8.21 6.08
C ILE A 143 -10.95 -9.24 5.75
N GLU A 144 -9.97 -9.44 6.64
CA GLU A 144 -8.94 -10.49 6.47
C GLU A 144 -9.57 -11.88 6.42
N TYR A 145 -10.46 -12.20 7.36
CA TYR A 145 -11.19 -13.47 7.35
C TYR A 145 -11.95 -13.70 6.04
N TYR A 146 -12.64 -12.66 5.55
CA TYR A 146 -13.35 -12.74 4.28
C TYR A 146 -12.39 -12.91 3.09
N SER A 147 -11.25 -12.21 3.09
CA SER A 147 -10.23 -12.35 2.04
C SER A 147 -9.64 -13.75 1.94
N LEU A 148 -9.53 -14.44 3.08
CA LEU A 148 -8.99 -15.81 3.15
C LEU A 148 -10.03 -16.90 2.85
N HIS A 149 -11.29 -16.68 3.19
CA HIS A 149 -12.34 -17.71 3.16
C HIS A 149 -13.54 -17.36 2.25
N GLY A 150 -13.61 -16.13 1.79
CA GLY A 150 -14.67 -15.67 0.89
C GLY A 150 -14.45 -16.12 -0.56
N PRO A 151 -15.46 -15.92 -1.41
CA PRO A 151 -15.32 -16.18 -2.84
C PRO A 151 -14.20 -15.31 -3.43
N THR A 152 -13.30 -15.95 -4.16
CA THR A 152 -12.17 -15.27 -4.82
C THR A 152 -12.68 -14.16 -5.73
N LEU A 153 -12.15 -12.96 -5.57
CA LEU A 153 -12.47 -11.82 -6.44
C LEU A 153 -12.05 -12.15 -7.87
N ALA A 154 -13.00 -12.49 -8.70
CA ALA A 154 -12.78 -12.86 -10.11
C ALA A 154 -12.10 -11.75 -10.94
N HIS A 155 -11.92 -10.56 -10.40
CA HIS A 155 -11.43 -9.38 -11.13
C HIS A 155 -10.41 -8.51 -10.36
N SER A 156 -9.75 -9.03 -9.30
CA SER A 156 -8.62 -8.31 -8.72
C SER A 156 -7.40 -8.44 -9.63
N THR A 157 -7.15 -7.43 -10.43
CA THR A 157 -5.90 -7.31 -11.17
C THR A 157 -4.82 -6.75 -10.26
N THR A 158 -3.54 -7.02 -10.56
CA THR A 158 -2.39 -6.40 -9.87
C THR A 158 -2.49 -4.87 -9.84
N SER A 159 -3.13 -4.27 -10.84
CA SER A 159 -3.35 -2.82 -10.93
C SER A 159 -4.36 -2.27 -9.92
N THR A 160 -5.27 -3.09 -9.39
CA THR A 160 -6.30 -2.67 -8.42
C THR A 160 -6.04 -3.18 -7.00
N ALA A 161 -5.07 -4.08 -6.82
CA ALA A 161 -4.73 -4.65 -5.52
C ALA A 161 -4.28 -3.59 -4.49
N HIS A 162 -3.65 -2.51 -4.94
CA HIS A 162 -3.23 -1.39 -4.08
C HIS A 162 -4.38 -0.51 -3.58
N MET A 163 -5.58 -0.65 -4.15
CA MET A 163 -6.80 0.06 -3.73
C MET A 163 -7.63 -0.77 -2.73
N CYS A 164 -7.17 -1.92 -2.31
CA CYS A 164 -7.85 -2.76 -1.33
C CYS A 164 -7.27 -2.51 0.06
N ILE A 165 -8.12 -2.46 1.08
CA ILE A 165 -7.72 -2.28 2.49
C ILE A 165 -6.77 -3.39 2.97
N ILE A 166 -6.95 -4.58 2.44
CA ILE A 166 -6.10 -5.76 2.68
C ILE A 166 -5.67 -6.33 1.33
N ASN A 167 -4.43 -6.79 1.24
CA ASN A 167 -3.91 -7.37 0.00
C ASN A 167 -4.69 -8.64 -0.39
N PRO A 168 -5.47 -8.63 -1.48
CA PRO A 168 -6.29 -9.78 -1.89
C PRO A 168 -5.48 -10.96 -2.42
N LEU A 169 -4.16 -10.78 -2.62
CA LEU A 169 -3.25 -11.80 -3.17
C LEU A 169 -2.43 -12.51 -2.07
N ALA A 170 -2.67 -12.25 -0.79
CA ALA A 170 -1.87 -12.77 0.33
C ALA A 170 -2.04 -14.28 0.61
N GLY A 171 -2.87 -15.01 -0.13
CA GLY A 171 -3.34 -16.36 0.19
C GLY A 171 -2.41 -17.55 -0.10
N SER A 172 -1.23 -17.38 -0.76
CA SER A 172 -0.47 -18.57 -1.13
C SER A 172 1.05 -18.38 -1.26
N LYS A 173 1.79 -18.44 -0.20
CA LYS A 173 3.28 -18.40 -0.05
C LYS A 173 3.76 -17.13 0.66
N GLN A 174 3.52 -17.11 1.94
CA GLN A 174 3.55 -15.94 2.83
C GLN A 174 4.87 -15.19 2.97
N THR A 175 6.04 -15.83 2.85
CA THR A 175 7.28 -15.19 3.34
C THR A 175 7.90 -14.21 2.36
N PHE A 176 7.91 -14.52 1.06
CA PHE A 176 8.47 -13.61 0.04
C PHE A 176 7.46 -12.54 -0.41
N ILE A 177 6.15 -12.84 -0.42
CA ILE A 177 5.10 -11.91 -0.84
C ILE A 177 4.95 -10.77 0.17
N ASN A 178 5.12 -11.03 1.47
CA ASN A 178 5.05 -10.01 2.51
C ASN A 178 6.16 -8.94 2.40
N LEU A 179 7.33 -9.29 1.88
CA LEU A 179 8.41 -8.32 1.67
C LEU A 179 8.06 -7.32 0.56
N PHE A 180 7.31 -7.76 -0.46
CA PHE A 180 6.90 -6.95 -1.61
C PHE A 180 5.45 -6.48 -1.54
N SER A 181 4.77 -6.64 -0.39
CA SER A 181 3.43 -6.10 -0.16
C SER A 181 3.49 -4.61 0.15
N THR A 182 2.62 -3.83 -0.47
CA THR A 182 2.43 -2.40 -0.18
C THR A 182 1.75 -2.16 1.17
N HIS A 183 1.01 -3.15 1.68
CA HIS A 183 0.37 -3.09 2.99
C HIS A 183 1.16 -3.87 4.04
N PRO A 184 1.26 -3.36 5.28
CA PRO A 184 1.85 -4.11 6.39
C PRO A 184 0.98 -5.31 6.78
N PRO A 185 1.54 -6.28 7.54
CA PRO A 185 0.76 -7.42 8.04
C PRO A 185 -0.45 -6.95 8.84
N THR A 186 -1.63 -7.49 8.54
CA THR A 186 -2.89 -7.11 9.20
C THR A 186 -2.82 -7.30 10.70
N GLN A 187 -2.20 -8.38 11.17
CA GLN A 187 -2.05 -8.67 12.60
C GLN A 187 -1.25 -7.61 13.34
N GLU A 188 -0.24 -7.03 12.69
CA GLU A 188 0.55 -5.95 13.29
C GLU A 188 -0.27 -4.64 13.37
N ARG A 189 -1.06 -4.34 12.35
CA ARG A 189 -1.99 -3.20 12.34
C ARG A 189 -3.01 -3.33 13.48
N ILE A 190 -3.64 -4.51 13.61
CA ILE A 190 -4.59 -4.83 14.68
C ILE A 190 -3.96 -4.65 16.05
N ALA A 191 -2.75 -5.20 16.28
CA ALA A 191 -2.05 -5.09 17.56
C ALA A 191 -1.80 -3.62 17.94
N ARG A 192 -1.37 -2.79 17.00
CA ARG A 192 -1.15 -1.35 17.21
C ARG A 192 -2.45 -0.60 17.53
N LEU A 193 -3.54 -0.91 16.84
CA LEU A 193 -4.86 -0.33 17.09
C LEU A 193 -5.40 -0.72 18.47
N ARG A 194 -5.25 -1.98 18.89
CA ARG A 194 -5.62 -2.44 20.24
C ARG A 194 -4.81 -1.71 21.33
N GLN A 195 -3.49 -1.54 21.10
CA GLN A 195 -2.65 -0.77 22.01
C GLN A 195 -3.09 0.70 22.08
N GLN A 196 -3.44 1.30 20.95
CA GLN A 196 -3.97 2.66 20.91
C GLN A 196 -5.29 2.78 21.67
N ALA A 197 -6.20 1.80 21.54
CA ALA A 197 -7.47 1.76 22.26
C ALA A 197 -7.24 1.75 23.78
N LEU A 198 -6.34 0.90 24.27
CA LEU A 198 -5.96 0.87 25.69
C LEU A 198 -5.43 2.24 26.17
N ALA A 199 -4.57 2.88 25.36
CA ALA A 199 -4.04 4.22 25.70
C ALA A 199 -5.12 5.32 25.73
N MET A 200 -6.24 5.11 25.03
CA MET A 200 -7.41 5.99 25.02
C MET A 200 -8.47 5.61 26.07
N GLY A 201 -8.23 4.58 26.90
CA GLY A 201 -9.16 4.10 27.91
C GLY A 201 -10.38 3.36 27.32
N LYS A 202 -10.20 2.69 26.20
CA LYS A 202 -11.25 1.95 25.47
C LYS A 202 -11.01 0.44 25.52
#